data_feaf8f4b4e22cc895b069cd807d616c2
#
_entry.id   feaf8f4b4e22cc895b069cd807d616c2
#
_cell.length_a   1.000
_cell.length_b   1.000
_cell.length_c   1.000
_cell.angle_alpha   90.00
_cell.angle_beta   90.00
_cell.angle_gamma   90.00
#
_symmetry.space_group_name_H-M   'P 1'
#
loop_
_entity.id
_entity.type
_entity.pdbx_description
1 polymer ?
#
loop_
_entity_poly.entity_id
_entity_poly.type
_entity_poly.pdbx_seq_one_letter_code
_entity_poly.pdbx_strand_id
1 'polypeptide(L)'
;ERARGITIFAKQAVLALPAAEGAEACELTLLDTPGHVDFSAEAERALQVLDYAVLVVSGTDGVQAHTETLWKLLARYRVPTFVFVNKMDLPGADAAVRLRELRGRFGDGCVDFSAVPDPEALALCSEPLMNEVLENGAASPETVVTAIARRQVFPVFFGAALRLDGLDGLLRGLQTLTRTPPRWPEFGARVFKISEDAGTRLTWLKITGGVLPVKAVLPGGEKADALRLYNGGKFRLISEAYPGMVVAAAGPAATRPGQGLGAEADADTPLLEPVLNYRVESAADPHTLLKALQTLEDEDPQLHVNWRDDLGEVHVQLMGEIQLE
;
A
#
# COMPACT_ATOMS: atom_id res chain seq x y z
N GLU A 1 13.47 -7.16 -11.35
CA GLU A 1 13.51 -5.93 -10.56
C GLU A 1 14.90 -5.28 -10.58
N ARG A 2 15.96 -5.96 -10.08
CA ARG A 2 17.31 -5.36 -9.97
C ARG A 2 17.90 -4.90 -11.31
N ALA A 3 17.64 -5.63 -12.39
CA ALA A 3 18.16 -5.29 -13.71
C ALA A 3 17.52 -4.03 -14.31
N ARG A 4 16.29 -3.72 -13.92
CA ARG A 4 15.50 -2.58 -14.44
C ARG A 4 15.36 -1.43 -13.45
N GLY A 5 15.66 -1.66 -12.16
CA GLY A 5 15.50 -0.65 -11.10
C GLY A 5 14.05 -0.28 -10.81
N ILE A 6 13.08 -1.17 -11.08
CA ILE A 6 11.66 -0.98 -10.79
C ILE A 6 11.17 -2.06 -9.84
N THR A 7 10.24 -1.70 -8.94
CA THR A 7 9.52 -2.63 -8.07
C THR A 7 8.38 -3.24 -8.87
N ILE A 8 8.30 -4.57 -8.91
CA ILE A 8 7.25 -5.33 -9.59
C ILE A 8 6.21 -5.81 -8.58
N PHE A 9 6.67 -6.37 -7.46
CA PHE A 9 5.82 -6.91 -6.40
C PHE A 9 5.97 -6.10 -5.13
N ALA A 10 4.85 -5.93 -4.42
CA ALA A 10 4.86 -5.32 -3.10
C ALA A 10 5.78 -6.10 -2.14
N LYS A 11 6.69 -5.36 -1.47
CA LYS A 11 7.65 -5.90 -0.49
C LYS A 11 7.39 -5.31 0.87
N GLN A 12 7.61 -6.13 1.89
CA GLN A 12 7.42 -5.75 3.27
C GLN A 12 8.76 -5.47 3.96
N ALA A 13 8.79 -4.40 4.75
CA ALA A 13 9.83 -4.15 5.74
C ALA A 13 9.20 -3.75 7.08
N VAL A 14 9.77 -4.22 8.16
CA VAL A 14 9.33 -3.88 9.53
C VAL A 14 10.33 -2.95 10.15
N LEU A 15 9.86 -1.80 10.60
CA LEU A 15 10.66 -0.74 11.21
C LEU A 15 10.16 -0.47 12.63
N ALA A 16 10.98 -0.71 13.63
CA ALA A 16 10.70 -0.34 15.00
C ALA A 16 11.19 1.08 15.28
N LEU A 17 10.29 1.97 15.65
CA LEU A 17 10.58 3.33 16.07
C LEU A 17 10.57 3.39 17.60
N PRO A 18 11.69 3.74 18.25
CA PRO A 18 11.74 3.89 19.69
C PRO A 18 10.89 5.08 20.15
N ALA A 19 10.52 5.09 21.42
CA ALA A 19 9.88 6.25 22.03
C ALA A 19 10.79 7.48 21.91
N ALA A 20 10.21 8.61 21.57
CA ALA A 20 10.87 9.89 21.47
C ALA A 20 10.03 10.96 22.17
N GLU A 21 10.55 12.18 22.32
CA GLU A 21 9.79 13.28 22.91
C GLU A 21 8.46 13.53 22.18
N GLY A 22 7.35 13.38 22.88
CA GLY A 22 6.01 13.54 22.32
C GLY A 22 5.51 12.37 21.46
N ALA A 23 6.24 11.23 21.42
CA ALA A 23 5.87 10.08 20.62
C ALA A 23 6.13 8.76 21.36
N GLU A 24 5.16 7.86 21.38
CA GLU A 24 5.30 6.51 21.93
C GLU A 24 6.08 5.60 20.96
N ALA A 25 6.71 4.55 21.50
CA ALA A 25 7.33 3.53 20.66
C ALA A 25 6.28 2.86 19.77
N CYS A 26 6.59 2.69 18.50
CA CYS A 26 5.69 1.99 17.59
C CYS A 26 6.46 1.11 16.59
N GLU A 27 5.76 0.14 16.00
CA GLU A 27 6.25 -0.67 14.91
C GLU A 27 5.48 -0.33 13.64
N LEU A 28 6.21 0.06 12.60
CA LEU A 28 5.66 0.32 11.28
C LEU A 28 5.94 -0.86 10.36
N THR A 29 4.91 -1.42 9.75
CA THR A 29 5.06 -2.33 8.63
C THR A 29 4.96 -1.53 7.34
N LEU A 30 6.08 -1.37 6.65
CA LEU A 30 6.14 -0.71 5.36
C LEU A 30 5.83 -1.72 4.25
N LEU A 31 4.92 -1.37 3.36
CA LEU A 31 4.69 -2.08 2.11
C LEU A 31 5.21 -1.18 0.97
N ASP A 32 6.36 -1.56 0.40
CA ASP A 32 6.89 -0.92 -0.80
C ASP A 32 6.08 -1.40 -2.00
N THR A 33 5.31 -0.51 -2.62
CA THR A 33 4.41 -0.83 -3.72
C THR A 33 5.02 -0.45 -5.07
N PRO A 34 4.71 -1.18 -6.16
CA PRO A 34 5.15 -0.80 -7.49
C PRO A 34 4.73 0.63 -7.85
N GLY A 35 5.70 1.40 -8.38
CA GLY A 35 5.46 2.77 -8.85
C GLY A 35 5.24 2.88 -10.37
N HIS A 36 5.39 1.79 -11.12
CA HIS A 36 5.22 1.78 -12.57
C HIS A 36 3.77 1.48 -12.95
N VAL A 37 3.26 2.16 -13.98
CA VAL A 37 1.87 2.04 -14.42
C VAL A 37 1.47 0.60 -14.80
N ASP A 38 2.37 -0.17 -15.37
CA ASP A 38 2.12 -1.56 -15.78
C ASP A 38 1.86 -2.50 -14.59
N PHE A 39 2.28 -2.12 -13.38
CA PHE A 39 2.05 -2.87 -12.15
C PHE A 39 1.04 -2.19 -11.22
N SER A 40 0.21 -1.31 -11.77
CA SER A 40 -0.82 -0.59 -10.99
C SER A 40 -1.83 -1.52 -10.32
N ALA A 41 -2.11 -2.68 -10.90
CA ALA A 41 -2.97 -3.70 -10.33
C ALA A 41 -2.44 -4.24 -9.00
N GLU A 42 -1.14 -4.55 -8.93
CA GLU A 42 -0.48 -4.97 -7.68
C GLU A 42 -0.48 -3.83 -6.65
N ALA A 43 -0.21 -2.59 -7.11
CA ALA A 43 -0.30 -1.42 -6.24
C ALA A 43 -1.72 -1.26 -5.67
N GLU A 44 -2.76 -1.35 -6.49
CA GLU A 44 -4.15 -1.22 -6.05
C GLU A 44 -4.54 -2.27 -5.01
N ARG A 45 -4.12 -3.54 -5.19
CA ARG A 45 -4.33 -4.60 -4.19
C ARG A 45 -3.66 -4.27 -2.86
N ALA A 46 -2.44 -3.74 -2.90
CA ALA A 46 -1.73 -3.32 -1.69
C ALA A 46 -2.43 -2.14 -0.99
N LEU A 47 -2.97 -1.15 -1.74
CA LEU A 47 -3.68 0.00 -1.16
C LEU A 47 -4.86 -0.41 -0.27
N GLN A 48 -5.53 -1.51 -0.57
CA GLN A 48 -6.70 -1.99 0.17
C GLN A 48 -6.39 -2.53 1.57
N VAL A 49 -5.12 -2.71 1.90
CA VAL A 49 -4.68 -3.21 3.23
C VAL A 49 -3.84 -2.21 4.00
N LEU A 50 -3.63 -1.00 3.44
CA LEU A 50 -2.89 0.05 4.12
C LEU A 50 -3.73 0.71 5.21
N ASP A 51 -3.12 0.98 6.35
CA ASP A 51 -3.68 1.85 7.38
C ASP A 51 -3.45 3.33 7.03
N TYR A 52 -2.29 3.63 6.44
CA TYR A 52 -1.87 4.94 5.93
C TYR A 52 -1.00 4.75 4.68
N ALA A 53 -0.95 5.78 3.84
CA ALA A 53 -0.07 5.81 2.69
C ALA A 53 0.93 6.97 2.76
N VAL A 54 2.12 6.76 2.23
CA VAL A 54 3.07 7.84 1.91
C VAL A 54 3.17 7.92 0.40
N LEU A 55 2.57 8.94 -0.18
CA LEU A 55 2.64 9.22 -1.62
C LEU A 55 3.93 10.00 -1.90
N VAL A 56 4.85 9.38 -2.65
CA VAL A 56 6.13 9.99 -3.01
C VAL A 56 6.02 10.74 -4.32
N VAL A 57 6.38 12.02 -4.30
CA VAL A 57 6.35 12.92 -5.47
C VAL A 57 7.76 13.44 -5.73
N SER A 58 8.15 13.58 -7.00
CA SER A 58 9.45 14.16 -7.35
C SER A 58 9.46 15.68 -7.16
N GLY A 59 10.49 16.20 -6.48
CA GLY A 59 10.68 17.65 -6.30
C GLY A 59 10.99 18.37 -7.61
N THR A 60 11.60 17.69 -8.59
CA THR A 60 11.90 18.25 -9.92
C THR A 60 10.73 18.11 -10.89
N ASP A 61 10.12 16.93 -10.97
CA ASP A 61 9.10 16.62 -11.99
C ASP A 61 7.68 16.96 -11.54
N GLY A 62 7.44 17.04 -10.22
CA GLY A 62 6.14 17.34 -9.65
C GLY A 62 5.12 16.20 -9.78
N VAL A 63 3.86 16.57 -9.84
CA VAL A 63 2.73 15.62 -9.94
C VAL A 63 2.60 15.11 -11.38
N GLN A 64 2.76 13.81 -11.55
CA GLN A 64 2.61 13.12 -12.84
C GLN A 64 1.23 12.45 -12.96
N ALA A 65 0.85 12.04 -14.18
CA ALA A 65 -0.44 11.39 -14.43
C ALA A 65 -0.68 10.16 -13.56
N HIS A 66 0.34 9.33 -13.36
CA HIS A 66 0.24 8.15 -12.49
C HIS A 66 0.06 8.54 -11.01
N THR A 67 0.69 9.64 -10.55
CA THR A 67 0.48 10.18 -9.20
C THR A 67 -0.98 10.56 -8.97
N GLU A 68 -1.64 11.16 -9.97
CA GLU A 68 -3.07 11.48 -9.90
C GLU A 68 -3.95 10.20 -9.85
N THR A 69 -3.57 9.17 -10.59
CA THR A 69 -4.25 7.86 -10.53
C THR A 69 -4.17 7.27 -9.13
N LEU A 70 -2.96 7.21 -8.55
CA LEU A 70 -2.78 6.73 -7.17
C LEU A 70 -3.55 7.57 -6.16
N TRP A 71 -3.57 8.90 -6.33
CA TRP A 71 -4.34 9.80 -5.45
C TRP A 71 -5.84 9.49 -5.47
N LYS A 72 -6.41 9.22 -6.65
CA LYS A 72 -7.81 8.83 -6.81
C LYS A 72 -8.11 7.47 -6.17
N LEU A 73 -7.20 6.51 -6.32
CA LEU A 73 -7.33 5.20 -5.67
C LEU A 73 -7.26 5.31 -4.16
N LEU A 74 -6.31 6.09 -3.62
CA LEU A 74 -6.21 6.37 -2.18
C LEU A 74 -7.48 7.05 -1.63
N ALA A 75 -8.12 7.91 -2.43
CA ALA A 75 -9.39 8.53 -2.07
C ALA A 75 -10.54 7.50 -2.08
N ARG A 76 -10.61 6.64 -3.11
CA ARG A 76 -11.61 5.58 -3.23
C ARG A 76 -11.58 4.63 -2.03
N TYR A 77 -10.39 4.16 -1.68
CA TYR A 77 -10.18 3.25 -0.54
C TYR A 77 -10.10 3.96 0.81
N ARG A 78 -10.31 5.29 0.84
CA ARG A 78 -10.30 6.13 2.05
C ARG A 78 -9.01 6.00 2.86
N VAL A 79 -7.88 5.74 2.21
CA VAL A 79 -6.58 5.60 2.88
C VAL A 79 -6.05 6.99 3.25
N PRO A 80 -5.85 7.30 4.55
CA PRO A 80 -5.21 8.55 4.98
C PRO A 80 -3.81 8.64 4.38
N THR A 81 -3.44 9.83 3.87
CA THR A 81 -2.28 9.96 3.00
C THR A 81 -1.35 11.06 3.47
N PHE A 82 -0.09 10.73 3.64
CA PHE A 82 1.04 11.65 3.75
C PHE A 82 1.67 11.85 2.37
N VAL A 83 2.26 12.98 2.12
CA VAL A 83 3.00 13.25 0.89
C VAL A 83 4.47 13.50 1.23
N PHE A 84 5.37 12.80 0.56
CA PHE A 84 6.80 13.04 0.66
C PHE A 84 7.34 13.55 -0.68
N VAL A 85 7.74 14.82 -0.73
CA VAL A 85 8.34 15.43 -1.90
C VAL A 85 9.84 15.14 -1.86
N ASN A 86 10.26 14.16 -2.67
CA ASN A 86 11.61 13.62 -2.71
C ASN A 86 12.50 14.34 -3.72
N LYS A 87 13.80 14.13 -3.65
CA LYS A 87 14.83 14.71 -4.56
C LYS A 87 14.92 16.25 -4.47
N MET A 88 14.68 16.80 -3.28
CA MET A 88 14.78 18.24 -3.04
C MET A 88 16.24 18.78 -3.12
N ASP A 89 17.22 17.88 -3.16
CA ASP A 89 18.63 18.18 -3.36
C ASP A 89 19.01 18.44 -4.83
N LEU A 90 18.13 18.17 -5.79
CA LEU A 90 18.40 18.35 -7.20
C LEU A 90 18.09 19.79 -7.67
N PRO A 91 18.85 20.28 -8.67
CA PRO A 91 18.57 21.60 -9.27
C PRO A 91 17.15 21.68 -9.84
N GLY A 92 16.46 22.78 -9.56
CA GLY A 92 15.09 23.03 -10.01
C GLY A 92 14.00 22.54 -9.05
N ALA A 93 14.35 21.84 -7.96
CA ALA A 93 13.41 21.53 -6.88
C ALA A 93 13.15 22.79 -6.03
N ASP A 94 11.86 23.08 -5.82
CA ASP A 94 11.40 24.23 -5.02
C ASP A 94 10.17 23.81 -4.20
N ALA A 95 10.29 23.87 -2.88
CA ALA A 95 9.26 23.43 -1.95
C ALA A 95 7.96 24.25 -2.09
N ALA A 96 8.08 25.59 -2.24
CA ALA A 96 6.91 26.46 -2.36
C ALA A 96 6.17 26.24 -3.69
N VAL A 97 6.90 25.95 -4.77
CA VAL A 97 6.32 25.60 -6.06
C VAL A 97 5.59 24.25 -5.97
N ARG A 98 6.22 23.27 -5.38
CA ARG A 98 5.62 21.92 -5.21
C ARG A 98 4.40 21.96 -4.31
N LEU A 99 4.44 22.68 -3.18
CA LEU A 99 3.29 22.80 -2.29
C LEU A 99 2.08 23.46 -2.99
N ARG A 100 2.32 24.50 -3.78
CA ARG A 100 1.27 25.17 -4.57
C ARG A 100 0.68 24.21 -5.63
N GLU A 101 1.52 23.43 -6.29
CA GLU A 101 1.07 22.42 -7.26
C GLU A 101 0.22 21.34 -6.58
N LEU A 102 0.68 20.80 -5.43
CA LEU A 102 -0.06 19.81 -4.65
C LEU A 102 -1.43 20.34 -4.24
N ARG A 103 -1.51 21.59 -3.74
CA ARG A 103 -2.79 22.23 -3.41
C ARG A 103 -3.69 22.37 -4.62
N GLY A 104 -3.14 22.79 -5.77
CA GLY A 104 -3.91 22.92 -7.00
C GLY A 104 -4.45 21.62 -7.58
N ARG A 105 -3.74 20.49 -7.35
CA ARG A 105 -4.10 19.16 -7.87
C ARG A 105 -4.90 18.32 -6.88
N PHE A 106 -4.56 18.40 -5.59
CA PHE A 106 -5.05 17.50 -4.54
C PHE A 106 -5.92 18.21 -3.50
N GLY A 107 -5.98 19.54 -3.54
CA GLY A 107 -6.78 20.38 -2.66
C GLY A 107 -5.99 21.06 -1.54
N ASP A 108 -6.62 22.05 -0.92
CA ASP A 108 -6.02 22.90 0.13
C ASP A 108 -5.63 22.14 1.40
N GLY A 109 -6.12 20.91 1.56
CA GLY A 109 -5.72 20.01 2.65
C GLY A 109 -4.24 19.59 2.63
N CYS A 110 -3.48 19.88 1.56
CA CYS A 110 -2.02 19.68 1.52
C CYS A 110 -1.32 20.76 2.34
N VAL A 111 -0.86 20.41 3.53
CA VAL A 111 -0.21 21.34 4.49
C VAL A 111 1.22 20.90 4.74
N ASP A 112 2.16 21.85 4.78
CA ASP A 112 3.57 21.59 5.09
C ASP A 112 3.75 21.25 6.58
N PHE A 113 4.31 20.08 6.85
CA PHE A 113 4.66 19.58 8.18
C PHE A 113 6.18 19.38 8.36
N SER A 114 6.99 19.89 7.44
CA SER A 114 8.45 19.87 7.62
C SER A 114 8.92 20.74 8.79
N ALA A 115 8.09 21.67 9.20
CA ALA A 115 8.20 22.48 10.42
C ALA A 115 6.85 22.49 11.16
N VAL A 116 6.69 23.38 12.12
CA VAL A 116 5.37 23.59 12.75
C VAL A 116 4.38 24.04 11.67
N PRO A 117 3.27 23.33 11.47
CA PRO A 117 2.34 23.67 10.41
C PRO A 117 1.66 25.02 10.68
N ASP A 118 1.41 25.77 9.60
CA ASP A 118 0.72 27.05 9.65
C ASP A 118 -0.73 26.86 10.15
N PRO A 119 -1.12 27.49 11.28
CA PRO A 119 -2.47 27.39 11.81
C PRO A 119 -3.55 27.85 10.83
N GLU A 120 -3.29 28.90 10.03
CA GLU A 120 -4.26 29.40 9.05
C GLU A 120 -4.49 28.36 7.95
N ALA A 121 -3.43 27.70 7.47
CA ALA A 121 -3.56 26.63 6.49
C ALA A 121 -4.34 25.42 7.05
N LEU A 122 -4.15 25.08 8.33
CA LEU A 122 -4.93 24.03 9.00
C LEU A 122 -6.40 24.42 9.17
N ALA A 123 -6.69 25.67 9.51
CA ALA A 123 -8.06 26.16 9.68
C ALA A 123 -8.92 26.01 8.41
N LEU A 124 -8.30 26.15 7.24
CA LEU A 124 -8.98 25.99 5.95
C LEU A 124 -9.38 24.54 5.63
N CYS A 125 -8.82 23.54 6.33
CA CYS A 125 -9.01 22.13 6.01
C CYS A 125 -10.33 21.57 6.56
N SER A 126 -10.83 22.08 7.69
CA SER A 126 -12.11 21.60 8.27
C SER A 126 -12.65 22.57 9.32
N GLU A 127 -13.99 22.52 9.52
CA GLU A 127 -14.66 23.33 10.53
C GLU A 127 -14.12 23.13 11.97
N PRO A 128 -13.87 21.89 12.46
CA PRO A 128 -13.26 21.70 13.78
C PRO A 128 -11.89 22.36 13.93
N LEU A 129 -11.04 22.25 12.91
CA LEU A 129 -9.72 22.90 12.92
C LEU A 129 -9.86 24.43 12.92
N MET A 130 -10.78 24.96 12.10
CA MET A 130 -11.06 26.40 12.06
C MET A 130 -11.48 26.95 13.43
N ASN A 131 -12.42 26.27 14.08
CA ASN A 131 -12.93 26.68 15.39
C ASN A 131 -11.82 26.70 16.44
N GLU A 132 -10.99 25.64 16.52
CA GLU A 132 -9.86 25.60 17.47
C GLU A 132 -8.82 26.69 17.19
N VAL A 133 -8.49 26.95 15.94
CA VAL A 133 -7.53 28.00 15.56
C VAL A 133 -8.08 29.40 15.92
N LEU A 134 -9.38 29.65 15.68
CA LEU A 134 -10.01 30.91 16.02
C LEU A 134 -10.09 31.13 17.55
N GLU A 135 -10.34 30.09 18.32
CA GLU A 135 -10.49 30.15 19.77
C GLU A 135 -9.13 30.19 20.50
N ASN A 136 -8.17 29.38 20.04
CA ASN A 136 -6.93 29.11 20.76
C ASN A 136 -5.67 29.57 20.04
N GLY A 137 -5.76 30.08 18.81
CA GLY A 137 -4.64 30.47 17.97
C GLY A 137 -3.90 29.27 17.33
N ALA A 138 -4.27 28.03 17.66
CA ALA A 138 -3.67 26.80 17.14
C ALA A 138 -4.64 25.62 17.22
N ALA A 139 -4.48 24.65 16.35
CA ALA A 139 -5.21 23.39 16.40
C ALA A 139 -4.54 22.39 17.37
N SER A 140 -5.34 21.63 18.10
CA SER A 140 -4.83 20.56 18.96
C SER A 140 -4.28 19.39 18.13
N PRO A 141 -3.24 18.67 18.61
CA PRO A 141 -2.72 17.49 17.94
C PRO A 141 -3.81 16.43 17.67
N GLU A 142 -4.77 16.29 18.56
CA GLU A 142 -5.86 15.32 18.45
C GLU A 142 -6.79 15.65 17.28
N THR A 143 -7.17 16.91 17.10
CA THR A 143 -8.01 17.36 15.99
C THR A 143 -7.28 17.23 14.65
N VAL A 144 -5.98 17.55 14.63
CA VAL A 144 -5.13 17.36 13.43
C VAL A 144 -5.08 15.89 13.04
N VAL A 145 -4.79 14.97 13.97
CA VAL A 145 -4.74 13.52 13.71
C VAL A 145 -6.11 13.00 13.23
N THR A 146 -7.20 13.52 13.80
CA THR A 146 -8.56 13.16 13.36
C THR A 146 -8.82 13.65 11.94
N ALA A 147 -8.40 14.86 11.59
CA ALA A 147 -8.54 15.42 10.24
C ALA A 147 -7.70 14.64 9.21
N ILE A 148 -6.49 14.20 9.57
CA ILE A 148 -5.66 13.33 8.72
C ILE A 148 -6.38 11.99 8.49
N ALA A 149 -6.86 11.34 9.54
CA ALA A 149 -7.57 10.06 9.44
C ALA A 149 -8.85 10.16 8.57
N ARG A 150 -9.49 11.34 8.52
CA ARG A 150 -10.65 11.64 7.68
C ARG A 150 -10.30 12.14 6.28
N ARG A 151 -9.02 12.19 5.92
CA ARG A 151 -8.54 12.73 4.64
C ARG A 151 -8.94 14.19 4.40
N GLN A 152 -8.95 14.99 5.44
CA GLN A 152 -9.16 16.44 5.37
C GLN A 152 -7.82 17.19 5.40
N VAL A 153 -6.80 16.62 6.05
CA VAL A 153 -5.42 17.12 6.06
C VAL A 153 -4.50 16.06 5.49
N PHE A 154 -3.59 16.48 4.63
CA PHE A 154 -2.56 15.66 4.00
C PHE A 154 -1.20 16.25 4.35
N PRO A 155 -0.50 15.69 5.36
CA PRO A 155 0.81 16.19 5.77
C PRO A 155 1.82 16.06 4.62
N VAL A 156 2.46 17.17 4.26
CA VAL A 156 3.50 17.23 3.23
C VAL A 156 4.85 17.40 3.92
N PHE A 157 5.81 16.55 3.53
CA PHE A 157 7.20 16.61 3.96
C PHE A 157 8.10 16.74 2.75
N PHE A 158 9.20 17.47 2.90
CA PHE A 158 10.19 17.68 1.86
C PHE A 158 11.52 17.06 2.26
N GLY A 159 12.23 16.45 1.29
CA GLY A 159 13.51 15.85 1.58
C GLY A 159 14.22 15.24 0.38
N ALA A 160 15.34 14.57 0.66
CA ALA A 160 16.15 13.83 -0.30
C ALA A 160 16.47 12.45 0.30
N ALA A 161 15.62 11.46 0.01
CA ALA A 161 15.69 10.14 0.63
C ALA A 161 17.06 9.45 0.45
N LEU A 162 17.72 9.64 -0.69
CA LEU A 162 19.04 9.08 -0.94
C LEU A 162 20.11 9.64 0.02
N ARG A 163 19.92 10.86 0.52
CA ARG A 163 20.77 11.52 1.50
C ARG A 163 20.27 11.40 2.93
N LEU A 164 19.14 10.74 3.15
CA LEU A 164 18.41 10.63 4.40
C LEU A 164 17.89 11.98 4.92
N ASP A 165 17.89 13.02 4.08
CA ASP A 165 17.42 14.34 4.43
C ASP A 165 15.89 14.38 4.46
N GLY A 166 15.30 14.99 5.52
CA GLY A 166 13.85 15.09 5.73
C GLY A 166 13.16 13.79 6.17
N LEU A 167 13.86 12.64 6.22
CA LEU A 167 13.25 11.36 6.62
C LEU A 167 12.91 11.30 8.11
N ASP A 168 13.74 11.90 8.98
CA ASP A 168 13.47 11.93 10.42
C ASP A 168 12.16 12.69 10.71
N GLY A 169 11.92 13.79 9.98
CA GLY A 169 10.66 14.54 10.07
C GLY A 169 9.46 13.71 9.63
N LEU A 170 9.55 13.00 8.50
CA LEU A 170 8.51 12.10 8.02
C LEU A 170 8.24 10.97 9.02
N LEU A 171 9.28 10.29 9.52
CA LEU A 171 9.13 9.17 10.46
C LEU A 171 8.52 9.64 11.78
N ARG A 172 8.94 10.80 12.30
CA ARG A 172 8.30 11.41 13.47
C ARG A 172 6.85 11.78 13.19
N GLY A 173 6.55 12.32 12.00
CA GLY A 173 5.18 12.60 11.56
C GLY A 173 4.33 11.33 11.53
N LEU A 174 4.83 10.25 10.97
CA LEU A 174 4.14 8.96 10.98
C LEU A 174 3.91 8.44 12.40
N GLN A 175 4.88 8.63 13.31
CA GLN A 175 4.77 8.18 14.69
C GLN A 175 3.75 9.00 15.51
N THR A 176 3.65 10.31 15.28
CA THR A 176 2.84 11.22 16.09
C THR A 176 1.46 11.54 15.50
N LEU A 177 1.35 11.47 14.17
CA LEU A 177 0.14 11.90 13.44
C LEU A 177 -0.71 10.73 12.93
N THR A 178 -0.37 9.49 13.27
CA THR A 178 -1.17 8.33 12.92
C THR A 178 -1.86 7.73 14.15
N ARG A 179 -2.93 7.01 13.90
CA ARG A 179 -3.65 6.23 14.91
C ARG A 179 -3.75 4.79 14.44
N THR A 180 -3.68 3.87 15.39
CA THR A 180 -4.01 2.47 15.10
C THR A 180 -5.48 2.38 14.73
N PRO A 181 -5.82 1.79 13.57
CA PRO A 181 -7.22 1.60 13.17
C PRO A 181 -8.00 0.75 14.19
N PRO A 182 -9.32 0.90 14.26
CA PRO A 182 -10.17 0.00 15.02
C PRO A 182 -9.94 -1.46 14.60
N ARG A 183 -9.93 -2.36 15.57
CA ARG A 183 -9.68 -3.79 15.36
C ARG A 183 -10.91 -4.59 15.77
N TRP A 184 -11.20 -5.65 15.03
CA TRP A 184 -12.25 -6.58 15.40
C TRP A 184 -11.81 -7.39 16.63
N PRO A 185 -12.72 -7.67 17.60
CA PRO A 185 -12.39 -8.57 18.71
C PRO A 185 -12.21 -10.03 18.23
N GLU A 186 -13.00 -10.45 17.24
CA GLU A 186 -12.89 -11.76 16.61
C GLU A 186 -11.81 -11.76 15.51
N PHE A 187 -11.36 -12.96 15.14
CA PHE A 187 -10.41 -13.12 14.06
C PHE A 187 -10.95 -12.50 12.76
N GLY A 188 -10.14 -11.64 12.19
CA GLY A 188 -10.34 -11.06 10.87
C GLY A 188 -9.01 -10.89 10.14
N ALA A 189 -8.98 -11.18 8.86
CA ALA A 189 -7.81 -10.95 8.02
C ALA A 189 -8.24 -10.69 6.57
N ARG A 190 -7.44 -9.91 5.84
CA ARG A 190 -7.60 -9.71 4.41
C ARG A 190 -6.44 -10.31 3.63
N VAL A 191 -6.76 -11.12 2.65
CA VAL A 191 -5.80 -11.63 1.67
C VAL A 191 -5.55 -10.54 0.64
N PHE A 192 -4.32 -10.07 0.47
CA PHE A 192 -4.03 -9.06 -0.55
C PHE A 192 -3.09 -9.53 -1.64
N LYS A 193 -2.39 -10.64 -1.39
CA LYS A 193 -1.42 -11.18 -2.34
C LYS A 193 -1.31 -12.69 -2.18
N ILE A 194 -1.08 -13.37 -3.28
CA ILE A 194 -0.59 -14.75 -3.35
C ILE A 194 0.81 -14.70 -3.97
N SER A 195 1.71 -15.55 -3.52
CA SER A 195 3.01 -15.73 -4.14
C SER A 195 3.52 -17.14 -3.93
N GLU A 196 4.52 -17.55 -4.69
CA GLU A 196 5.24 -18.79 -4.50
C GLU A 196 6.67 -18.54 -4.04
N ASP A 197 7.14 -19.30 -3.06
CA ASP A 197 8.52 -19.27 -2.57
C ASP A 197 9.04 -20.69 -2.45
N ALA A 198 10.01 -21.06 -3.30
CA ALA A 198 10.62 -22.39 -3.37
C ALA A 198 9.57 -23.54 -3.44
N GLY A 199 8.56 -23.41 -4.29
CA GLY A 199 7.49 -24.39 -4.46
C GLY A 199 6.43 -24.37 -3.36
N THR A 200 6.49 -23.40 -2.44
CA THR A 200 5.50 -23.21 -1.38
C THR A 200 4.59 -22.03 -1.72
N ARG A 201 3.29 -22.29 -1.89
CA ARG A 201 2.29 -21.23 -2.03
C ARG A 201 2.13 -20.47 -0.72
N LEU A 202 2.17 -19.16 -0.80
CA LEU A 202 2.05 -18.23 0.32
C LEU A 202 0.83 -17.35 0.14
N THR A 203 -0.03 -17.33 1.16
CA THR A 203 -1.15 -16.41 1.29
C THR A 203 -0.76 -15.25 2.17
N TRP A 204 -0.67 -14.05 1.61
CA TRP A 204 -0.33 -12.84 2.36
C TRP A 204 -1.56 -12.22 2.98
N LEU A 205 -1.53 -12.09 4.30
CA LEU A 205 -2.63 -11.68 5.15
C LEU A 205 -2.30 -10.38 5.88
N LYS A 206 -3.17 -9.39 5.80
CA LYS A 206 -3.25 -8.32 6.80
C LYS A 206 -4.21 -8.77 7.89
N ILE A 207 -3.73 -8.90 9.11
CA ILE A 207 -4.58 -9.24 10.26
C ILE A 207 -5.32 -7.99 10.71
N THR A 208 -6.66 -8.04 10.72
CA THR A 208 -7.54 -6.91 11.07
C THR A 208 -8.22 -7.08 12.41
N GLY A 209 -8.28 -8.31 12.95
CA GLY A 209 -8.88 -8.61 14.25
C GLY A 209 -8.41 -9.91 14.85
N GLY A 210 -8.62 -10.08 16.15
CA GLY A 210 -8.27 -11.29 16.90
C GLY A 210 -6.80 -11.66 16.81
N VAL A 211 -6.50 -12.93 16.93
CA VAL A 211 -5.14 -13.50 16.81
C VAL A 211 -5.19 -14.70 15.89
N LEU A 212 -4.24 -14.82 14.99
CA LEU A 212 -4.05 -16.00 14.15
C LEU A 212 -2.88 -16.84 14.69
N PRO A 213 -3.12 -17.95 15.39
CA PRO A 213 -2.06 -18.88 15.76
C PRO A 213 -1.66 -19.78 14.58
N VAL A 214 -0.42 -20.23 14.57
CA VAL A 214 0.04 -21.26 13.63
C VAL A 214 -0.80 -22.53 13.82
N LYS A 215 -1.08 -23.24 12.70
CA LYS A 215 -1.96 -24.40 12.64
C LYS A 215 -3.45 -24.14 12.90
N ALA A 216 -3.84 -22.85 13.03
CA ALA A 216 -5.26 -22.51 13.09
C ALA A 216 -5.97 -22.94 11.80
N VAL A 217 -7.22 -23.34 11.95
CA VAL A 217 -8.12 -23.59 10.83
C VAL A 217 -8.74 -22.25 10.43
N LEU A 218 -8.49 -21.82 9.21
CA LEU A 218 -9.07 -20.61 8.64
C LEU A 218 -10.54 -20.84 8.27
N PRO A 219 -11.34 -19.78 8.15
CA PRO A 219 -12.64 -19.87 7.51
C PRO A 219 -12.48 -20.50 6.12
N GLY A 220 -13.25 -21.57 5.84
CA GLY A 220 -13.07 -22.40 4.64
C GLY A 220 -12.41 -23.75 4.91
N GLY A 221 -11.94 -24.01 6.14
CA GLY A 221 -11.44 -25.33 6.58
C GLY A 221 -9.96 -25.60 6.33
N GLU A 222 -9.26 -24.70 5.68
CA GLU A 222 -7.80 -24.82 5.43
C GLU A 222 -6.98 -24.41 6.63
N LYS A 223 -5.78 -24.99 6.79
CA LYS A 223 -4.89 -24.70 7.91
C LYS A 223 -3.78 -23.73 7.52
N ALA A 224 -3.47 -22.81 8.41
CA ALA A 224 -2.26 -22.00 8.34
C ALA A 224 -1.09 -22.79 8.95
N ASP A 225 -0.46 -23.65 8.18
CA ASP A 225 0.57 -24.60 8.67
C ASP A 225 1.83 -23.90 9.18
N ALA A 226 2.19 -22.77 8.59
CA ALA A 226 3.28 -21.91 9.04
C ALA A 226 2.93 -20.45 8.80
N LEU A 227 3.42 -19.58 9.69
CA LEU A 227 3.32 -18.14 9.57
C LEU A 227 4.72 -17.54 9.42
N ARG A 228 4.94 -16.79 8.34
CA ARG A 228 6.20 -16.13 8.04
C ARG A 228 6.05 -14.61 8.16
N LEU A 229 6.86 -13.99 8.98
CA LEU A 229 6.98 -12.53 9.04
C LEU A 229 8.21 -12.12 8.24
N TYR A 230 7.97 -11.45 7.11
CA TYR A 230 9.04 -10.99 6.22
C TYR A 230 9.60 -9.64 6.67
N ASN A 231 10.90 -9.44 6.41
CA ASN A 231 11.57 -8.16 6.49
C ASN A 231 12.58 -8.09 5.32
N GLY A 232 12.18 -7.41 4.26
CA GLY A 232 12.89 -7.46 2.98
C GLY A 232 12.86 -8.87 2.38
N GLY A 233 14.03 -9.39 1.98
CA GLY A 233 14.17 -10.73 1.40
C GLY A 233 14.29 -11.87 2.42
N LYS A 234 14.21 -11.58 3.72
CA LYS A 234 14.33 -12.58 4.79
C LYS A 234 13.04 -12.70 5.56
N PHE A 235 12.77 -13.88 6.12
CA PHE A 235 11.63 -14.07 7.01
C PHE A 235 12.03 -14.80 8.29
N ARG A 236 11.21 -14.66 9.31
CA ARG A 236 11.22 -15.49 10.50
C ARG A 236 9.88 -16.19 10.67
N LEU A 237 9.89 -17.39 11.20
CA LEU A 237 8.69 -18.09 11.62
C LEU A 237 8.17 -17.47 12.92
N ILE A 238 6.84 -17.32 12.99
CA ILE A 238 6.16 -16.84 14.18
C ILE A 238 5.07 -17.83 14.59
N SER A 239 4.77 -17.89 15.87
CA SER A 239 3.72 -18.76 16.42
C SER A 239 2.33 -18.15 16.31
N GLU A 240 2.26 -16.82 16.31
CA GLU A 240 1.01 -16.07 16.30
C GLU A 240 1.16 -14.77 15.51
N ALA A 241 0.09 -14.34 14.84
CA ALA A 241 -0.01 -13.04 14.18
C ALA A 241 -1.14 -12.21 14.82
N TYR A 242 -0.85 -10.94 15.09
CA TYR A 242 -1.73 -10.01 15.80
C TYR A 242 -2.30 -8.94 14.85
N PRO A 243 -3.41 -8.29 15.21
CA PRO A 243 -4.00 -7.23 14.42
C PRO A 243 -2.99 -6.11 14.10
N GLY A 244 -2.96 -5.70 12.83
CA GLY A 244 -2.00 -4.75 12.27
C GLY A 244 -0.80 -5.40 11.59
N MET A 245 -0.48 -6.67 11.90
CA MET A 245 0.60 -7.39 11.24
C MET A 245 0.23 -7.78 9.80
N VAL A 246 1.25 -7.80 8.95
CA VAL A 246 1.21 -8.41 7.62
C VAL A 246 2.08 -9.65 7.66
N VAL A 247 1.50 -10.81 7.35
CA VAL A 247 2.17 -12.11 7.42
C VAL A 247 1.88 -12.95 6.18
N ALA A 248 2.78 -13.87 5.84
CA ALA A 248 2.55 -14.86 4.82
C ALA A 248 2.25 -16.22 5.48
N ALA A 249 1.08 -16.78 5.19
CA ALA A 249 0.67 -18.10 5.66
C ALA A 249 0.95 -19.14 4.58
N ALA A 250 1.66 -20.21 4.95
CA ALA A 250 1.76 -21.42 4.15
C ALA A 250 0.66 -22.41 4.56
N GLY A 251 0.13 -23.18 3.60
CA GLY A 251 -0.91 -24.16 3.83
C GLY A 251 -2.21 -23.87 3.06
N PRO A 252 -2.79 -22.66 3.13
CA PRO A 252 -4.00 -22.36 2.39
C PRO A 252 -3.78 -22.43 0.87
N ALA A 253 -4.64 -23.18 0.16
CA ALA A 253 -4.56 -23.40 -1.27
C ALA A 253 -5.69 -22.70 -2.05
N ALA A 254 -6.87 -22.52 -1.44
CA ALA A 254 -8.05 -21.96 -2.12
C ALA A 254 -8.26 -20.46 -1.87
N THR A 255 -7.39 -19.81 -1.09
CA THR A 255 -7.46 -18.36 -0.85
C THR A 255 -7.13 -17.56 -2.12
N ARG A 256 -7.71 -16.37 -2.26
CA ARG A 256 -7.52 -15.48 -3.41
C ARG A 256 -7.27 -14.04 -2.96
N PRO A 257 -6.54 -13.23 -3.74
CA PRO A 257 -6.40 -11.79 -3.47
C PRO A 257 -7.76 -11.10 -3.36
N GLY A 258 -7.91 -10.19 -2.40
CA GLY A 258 -9.15 -9.49 -2.11
C GLY A 258 -10.11 -10.22 -1.16
N GLN A 259 -9.87 -11.49 -0.85
CA GLN A 259 -10.73 -12.26 0.04
C GLN A 259 -10.62 -11.79 1.49
N GLY A 260 -11.78 -11.60 2.14
CA GLY A 260 -11.89 -11.44 3.58
C GLY A 260 -12.00 -12.78 4.30
N LEU A 261 -11.41 -12.87 5.47
CA LEU A 261 -11.46 -14.05 6.33
C LEU A 261 -12.00 -13.66 7.72
N GLY A 262 -12.88 -14.51 8.26
CA GLY A 262 -13.48 -14.29 9.58
C GLY A 262 -14.40 -13.08 9.61
N ALA A 263 -14.15 -12.12 10.50
CA ALA A 263 -14.94 -10.89 10.63
C ALA A 263 -14.65 -9.86 9.52
N GLU A 264 -13.61 -10.07 8.72
CA GLU A 264 -13.25 -9.17 7.62
C GLU A 264 -14.09 -9.47 6.37
N ALA A 265 -14.62 -8.42 5.73
CA ALA A 265 -15.34 -8.54 4.47
C ALA A 265 -14.37 -8.70 3.28
N ASP A 266 -14.88 -9.19 2.15
CA ASP A 266 -14.12 -9.16 0.90
C ASP A 266 -13.79 -7.70 0.51
N ALA A 267 -12.67 -7.53 -0.17
CA ALA A 267 -12.26 -6.24 -0.71
C ALA A 267 -13.19 -5.81 -1.86
N ASP A 268 -13.24 -4.50 -2.10
CA ASP A 268 -13.91 -3.97 -3.29
C ASP A 268 -13.23 -4.49 -4.57
N THR A 269 -14.02 -4.64 -5.62
CA THR A 269 -13.49 -4.97 -6.95
C THR A 269 -12.48 -3.89 -7.38
N PRO A 270 -11.29 -4.30 -7.84
CA PRO A 270 -10.31 -3.35 -8.36
C PRO A 270 -10.90 -2.46 -9.45
N LEU A 271 -10.47 -1.20 -9.48
CA LEU A 271 -10.90 -0.22 -10.49
C LEU A 271 -10.05 -0.33 -11.76
N LEU A 272 -8.78 -0.66 -11.59
CA LEU A 272 -7.85 -0.76 -12.70
C LEU A 272 -8.00 -2.14 -13.36
N GLU A 273 -8.38 -2.12 -14.63
CA GLU A 273 -8.52 -3.33 -15.43
C GLU A 273 -7.48 -3.35 -16.55
N PRO A 274 -6.92 -4.52 -16.87
CA PRO A 274 -6.02 -4.67 -17.99
C PRO A 274 -6.72 -4.41 -19.32
N VAL A 275 -6.05 -3.68 -20.20
CA VAL A 275 -6.60 -3.28 -21.50
C VAL A 275 -5.94 -3.96 -22.69
N LEU A 276 -4.77 -4.57 -22.48
CA LEU A 276 -4.01 -5.22 -23.54
C LEU A 276 -4.32 -6.72 -23.51
N ASN A 277 -4.63 -7.28 -24.69
CA ASN A 277 -4.89 -8.71 -24.84
C ASN A 277 -3.83 -9.31 -25.74
N TYR A 278 -3.13 -10.31 -25.24
CA TYR A 278 -2.05 -10.98 -25.94
C TYR A 278 -2.31 -12.46 -26.10
N ARG A 279 -1.99 -12.97 -27.29
CA ARG A 279 -1.83 -14.41 -27.53
C ARG A 279 -0.44 -14.82 -27.04
N VAL A 280 -0.39 -15.89 -26.26
CA VAL A 280 0.88 -16.43 -25.77
C VAL A 280 1.35 -17.54 -26.71
N GLU A 281 2.53 -17.34 -27.30
CA GLU A 281 3.18 -18.36 -28.13
C GLU A 281 4.27 -19.07 -27.32
N SER A 282 4.26 -20.39 -27.35
CA SER A 282 5.24 -21.22 -26.66
C SER A 282 5.55 -22.47 -27.49
N ALA A 283 6.78 -22.98 -27.37
CA ALA A 283 7.14 -24.31 -27.88
C ALA A 283 6.58 -25.46 -27.02
N ALA A 284 6.08 -25.14 -25.82
CA ALA A 284 5.46 -26.12 -24.94
C ALA A 284 4.06 -26.53 -25.45
N ASP A 285 3.60 -27.72 -25.05
CA ASP A 285 2.23 -28.15 -25.26
C ASP A 285 1.23 -27.14 -24.69
N PRO A 286 0.14 -26.80 -25.43
CA PRO A 286 -0.85 -25.81 -25.02
C PRO A 286 -1.46 -26.03 -23.63
N HIS A 287 -1.71 -27.29 -23.24
CA HIS A 287 -2.25 -27.60 -21.91
C HIS A 287 -1.22 -27.32 -20.78
N THR A 288 0.05 -27.61 -21.05
CA THR A 288 1.14 -27.31 -20.13
C THR A 288 1.31 -25.81 -19.97
N LEU A 289 1.24 -25.06 -21.07
CA LEU A 289 1.26 -23.58 -21.07
C LEU A 289 0.08 -23.01 -20.29
N LEU A 290 -1.15 -23.49 -20.58
CA LEU A 290 -2.36 -23.05 -19.88
C LEU A 290 -2.24 -23.25 -18.37
N LYS A 291 -1.78 -24.42 -17.92
CA LYS A 291 -1.60 -24.73 -16.51
C LYS A 291 -0.57 -23.82 -15.84
N ALA A 292 0.54 -23.54 -16.53
CA ALA A 292 1.57 -22.62 -16.02
C ALA A 292 1.03 -21.18 -15.88
N LEU A 293 0.27 -20.71 -16.86
CA LEU A 293 -0.34 -19.38 -16.83
C LEU A 293 -1.44 -19.28 -15.77
N GLN A 294 -2.23 -20.33 -15.55
CA GLN A 294 -3.20 -20.39 -14.44
C GLN A 294 -2.53 -20.31 -13.07
N THR A 295 -1.33 -20.87 -12.92
CA THR A 295 -0.56 -20.70 -11.68
C THR A 295 -0.14 -19.22 -11.48
N LEU A 296 0.21 -18.51 -12.55
CA LEU A 296 0.48 -17.06 -12.49
C LEU A 296 -0.80 -16.25 -12.25
N GLU A 297 -1.95 -16.69 -12.77
CA GLU A 297 -3.24 -16.06 -12.52
C GLU A 297 -3.66 -16.15 -11.04
N ASP A 298 -3.26 -17.19 -10.31
CA ASP A 298 -3.44 -17.27 -8.86
C ASP A 298 -2.71 -16.13 -8.13
N GLU A 299 -1.55 -15.73 -8.64
CA GLU A 299 -0.78 -14.59 -8.09
C GLU A 299 -1.33 -13.25 -8.58
N ASP A 300 -1.71 -13.16 -9.85
CA ASP A 300 -2.29 -11.97 -10.49
C ASP A 300 -3.61 -12.30 -11.20
N PRO A 301 -4.76 -12.23 -10.50
CA PRO A 301 -6.07 -12.56 -11.09
C PRO A 301 -6.47 -11.70 -12.29
N GLN A 302 -5.79 -10.56 -12.50
CA GLN A 302 -6.06 -9.68 -13.64
C GLN A 302 -5.38 -10.15 -14.93
N LEU A 303 -4.59 -11.23 -14.90
CA LEU A 303 -4.10 -11.87 -16.13
C LEU A 303 -5.24 -12.43 -17.00
N HIS A 304 -6.38 -12.74 -16.42
CA HIS A 304 -7.56 -13.27 -17.14
C HIS A 304 -7.16 -14.29 -18.20
N VAL A 305 -6.52 -15.37 -17.75
CA VAL A 305 -6.05 -16.45 -18.63
C VAL A 305 -7.23 -17.13 -19.30
N ASN A 306 -7.31 -17.05 -20.62
CA ASN A 306 -8.43 -17.59 -21.40
C ASN A 306 -7.94 -18.55 -22.48
N TRP A 307 -8.50 -19.76 -22.46
CA TRP A 307 -8.33 -20.74 -23.54
C TRP A 307 -9.38 -20.50 -24.62
N ARG A 308 -8.95 -20.27 -25.85
CA ARG A 308 -9.81 -20.13 -27.03
C ARG A 308 -9.90 -21.45 -27.78
N ASP A 309 -10.96 -22.20 -27.50
CA ASP A 309 -11.19 -23.52 -28.11
C ASP A 309 -11.24 -23.46 -29.63
N ASP A 310 -11.80 -22.40 -30.21
CA ASP A 310 -11.97 -22.18 -31.64
C ASP A 310 -10.62 -21.99 -32.36
N LEU A 311 -9.60 -21.51 -31.67
CA LEU A 311 -8.28 -21.23 -32.25
C LEU A 311 -7.18 -22.17 -31.71
N GLY A 312 -7.43 -22.87 -30.60
CA GLY A 312 -6.42 -23.66 -29.91
C GLY A 312 -5.31 -22.79 -29.27
N GLU A 313 -5.66 -21.61 -28.81
CA GLU A 313 -4.73 -20.57 -28.32
C GLU A 313 -5.00 -20.19 -26.88
N VAL A 314 -3.94 -19.81 -26.16
CA VAL A 314 -4.03 -19.20 -24.83
C VAL A 314 -3.87 -17.69 -24.96
N HIS A 315 -4.79 -16.95 -24.38
CA HIS A 315 -4.77 -15.49 -24.30
C HIS A 315 -4.64 -15.02 -22.85
N VAL A 316 -3.95 -13.89 -22.65
CA VAL A 316 -3.80 -13.21 -21.35
C VAL A 316 -4.07 -11.72 -21.50
N GLN A 317 -4.50 -11.09 -20.40
CA GLN A 317 -4.68 -9.66 -20.34
C GLN A 317 -3.58 -9.01 -19.49
N LEU A 318 -3.07 -7.86 -19.92
CA LEU A 318 -1.99 -7.14 -19.27
C LEU A 318 -2.32 -5.64 -19.14
N MET A 319 -1.79 -5.01 -18.10
CA MET A 319 -1.86 -3.56 -17.89
C MET A 319 -0.92 -2.82 -18.85
N GLY A 320 0.22 -3.39 -19.16
CA GLY A 320 1.24 -2.78 -20.03
C GLY A 320 2.28 -3.78 -20.53
N GLU A 321 3.12 -3.32 -21.45
CA GLU A 321 4.09 -4.18 -22.17
C GLU A 321 5.22 -4.68 -21.27
N ILE A 322 5.57 -3.96 -20.18
CA ILE A 322 6.67 -4.37 -19.29
C ILE A 322 6.30 -5.65 -18.51
N GLN A 323 5.01 -5.96 -18.37
CA GLN A 323 4.57 -7.23 -17.77
C GLN A 323 4.91 -8.46 -18.63
N LEU A 324 5.20 -8.28 -19.95
CA LEU A 324 5.57 -9.38 -20.85
C LEU A 324 7.01 -9.90 -20.63
N GLU A 325 7.85 -9.15 -19.97
CA GLU A 325 9.28 -9.43 -19.78
C GLU A 325 9.58 -10.04 -18.41
#